data_4882c138bfe2acb24fba1aaf5bf84594
#
_entry.id   4882c138bfe2acb24fba1aaf5bf84594
#
_cell.length_a   1.000
_cell.length_b   1.000
_cell.length_c   1.000
_cell.angle_alpha   90.00
_cell.angle_beta   90.00
_cell.angle_gamma   90.00
#
_symmetry.space_group_name_H-M   'P 1'
#
loop_
_entity.id
_entity.type
_entity.pdbx_description
1 polymer ?
#
loop_
_entity_poly.entity_id
_entity_poly.type
_entity_poly.pdbx_seq_one_letter_code
_entity_poly.pdbx_strand_id
1 'polypeptide(L)'
;TISLLPSEVLTEAENKSFEGQAKFWRAFYLWLITETWGDVVLNTEPITGAVTEAHRSSVEDFYKVIFDDLDVAVNQLAPGKSTDGRITQDVAKAFKARACLTRACATGEASLYAEAAMLAKDIINSQRYSFYTDYSDMWDIANCDGGTNKEAIFSINYTNSELENNA
;
A
#
# COMPACT_ATOMS: atom_id res chain seq x y z
N THR A 1 6.43 7.33 14.23
CA THR A 1 7.65 6.60 14.63
C THR A 1 8.89 7.14 13.90
N ILE A 2 8.79 7.50 12.61
CA ILE A 2 9.89 8.11 11.83
C ILE A 2 10.29 9.46 12.41
N SER A 3 9.32 10.23 12.91
CA SER A 3 9.56 11.51 13.61
C SER A 3 10.38 11.40 14.91
N LEU A 4 10.60 10.17 15.40
CA LEU A 4 11.41 9.89 16.59
C LEU A 4 12.87 9.56 16.26
N LEU A 5 13.21 9.41 14.96
CA LEU A 5 14.59 9.22 14.54
C LEU A 5 15.31 10.58 14.49
N PRO A 6 16.56 10.68 15.01
CA PRO A 6 17.34 11.89 14.85
C PRO A 6 17.53 12.21 13.36
N SER A 7 17.27 13.46 12.97
CA SER A 7 17.40 13.93 11.57
C SER A 7 18.82 13.82 11.01
N GLU A 8 19.81 13.55 11.86
CA GLU A 8 21.22 13.42 11.49
C GLU A 8 21.60 12.00 11.03
N VAL A 9 20.72 11.00 11.21
CA VAL A 9 21.01 9.58 10.92
C VAL A 9 20.63 9.19 9.49
N LEU A 10 19.63 9.85 8.90
CA LEU A 10 19.10 9.52 7.58
C LEU A 10 19.20 10.72 6.63
N THR A 11 19.50 10.44 5.38
CA THR A 11 19.38 11.44 4.31
C THR A 11 17.91 11.80 4.08
N GLU A 12 17.65 12.95 3.47
CA GLU A 12 16.29 13.38 3.12
C GLU A 12 15.57 12.37 2.21
N ALA A 13 16.31 11.75 1.28
CA ALA A 13 15.75 10.73 0.38
C ALA A 13 15.36 9.45 1.13
N GLU A 14 16.20 9.00 2.08
CA GLU A 14 15.89 7.85 2.93
C GLU A 14 14.69 8.13 3.83
N ASN A 15 14.62 9.32 4.44
CA ASN A 15 13.48 9.74 5.26
C ASN A 15 12.18 9.70 4.46
N LYS A 16 12.15 10.26 3.25
CA LYS A 16 11.00 10.20 2.35
C LYS A 16 10.62 8.77 2.00
N SER A 17 11.60 7.92 1.70
CA SER A 17 11.35 6.52 1.40
C SER A 17 10.74 5.78 2.59
N PHE A 18 11.28 5.95 3.79
CA PHE A 18 10.73 5.32 5.00
C PHE A 18 9.36 5.85 5.37
N GLU A 19 9.14 7.16 5.22
CA GLU A 19 7.82 7.76 5.43
C GLU A 19 6.80 7.19 4.46
N GLY A 20 7.12 7.13 3.17
CA GLY A 20 6.25 6.55 2.14
C GLY A 20 5.89 5.10 2.43
N GLN A 21 6.87 4.27 2.86
CA GLN A 21 6.64 2.89 3.28
C GLN A 21 5.69 2.81 4.47
N ALA A 22 5.95 3.59 5.53
CA ALA A 22 5.13 3.57 6.74
C ALA A 22 3.70 4.06 6.49
N LYS A 23 3.54 5.10 5.68
CA LYS A 23 2.25 5.65 5.27
C LYS A 23 1.45 4.63 4.46
N PHE A 24 2.08 3.97 3.49
CA PHE A 24 1.43 2.90 2.73
C PHE A 24 0.89 1.79 3.64
N TRP A 25 1.71 1.28 4.55
CA TRP A 25 1.29 0.21 5.44
C TRP A 25 0.20 0.66 6.41
N ARG A 26 0.24 1.89 6.90
CA ARG A 26 -0.84 2.43 7.71
C ARG A 26 -2.14 2.47 6.91
N ALA A 27 -2.11 3.02 5.71
CA ALA A 27 -3.28 3.06 4.82
C ALA A 27 -3.83 1.67 4.51
N PHE A 28 -2.94 0.69 4.23
CA PHE A 28 -3.34 -0.69 3.96
C PHE A 28 -4.09 -1.32 5.13
N TYR A 29 -3.55 -1.21 6.34
CA TYR A 29 -4.20 -1.78 7.52
C TYR A 29 -5.46 -1.03 7.92
N LEU A 30 -5.49 0.30 7.79
CA LEU A 30 -6.71 1.09 8.03
C LEU A 30 -7.81 0.70 7.03
N TRP A 31 -7.46 0.52 5.76
CA TRP A 31 -8.40 0.04 4.75
C TRP A 31 -8.92 -1.36 5.10
N LEU A 32 -8.06 -2.30 5.46
CA LEU A 32 -8.46 -3.65 5.85
C LEU A 32 -9.39 -3.64 7.07
N ILE A 33 -9.09 -2.81 8.06
CA ILE A 33 -9.89 -2.67 9.29
C ILE A 33 -11.28 -2.12 8.94
N THR A 34 -11.34 -1.00 8.22
CA THR A 34 -12.63 -0.35 7.94
C THR A 34 -13.51 -1.17 6.99
N GLU A 35 -12.92 -1.87 6.01
CA GLU A 35 -13.68 -2.74 5.10
C GLU A 35 -14.19 -4.02 5.79
N THR A 36 -13.55 -4.44 6.88
CA THR A 36 -13.93 -5.64 7.60
C THR A 36 -14.96 -5.36 8.71
N TRP A 37 -14.76 -4.26 9.44
CA TRP A 37 -15.55 -3.97 10.66
C TRP A 37 -16.36 -2.67 10.61
N GLY A 38 -16.22 -1.87 9.56
CA GLY A 38 -16.90 -0.57 9.44
C GLY A 38 -16.36 0.46 10.45
N ASP A 39 -17.27 1.15 11.13
CA ASP A 39 -16.94 2.19 12.10
C ASP A 39 -16.26 1.59 13.34
N VAL A 40 -14.99 1.93 13.53
CA VAL A 40 -14.15 1.52 14.66
C VAL A 40 -13.33 2.68 15.18
N VAL A 41 -12.53 2.46 16.20
CA VAL A 41 -11.64 3.51 16.74
C VAL A 41 -10.49 3.78 15.78
N LEU A 42 -10.34 5.03 15.34
CA LEU A 42 -9.24 5.48 14.51
C LEU A 42 -8.15 6.12 15.39
N ASN A 43 -7.00 5.47 15.46
CA ASN A 43 -5.82 6.00 16.14
C ASN A 43 -4.75 6.36 15.10
N THR A 44 -4.45 7.64 14.97
CA THR A 44 -3.40 8.15 14.06
C THR A 44 -2.13 8.56 14.80
N GLU A 45 -2.22 8.72 16.11
CA GLU A 45 -1.12 9.14 16.97
C GLU A 45 -0.62 8.01 17.87
N PRO A 46 0.66 8.03 18.27
CA PRO A 46 1.20 7.05 19.20
C PRO A 46 0.47 7.11 20.55
N ILE A 47 0.09 5.96 21.07
CA ILE A 47 -0.52 5.84 22.41
C ILE A 47 0.59 5.96 23.44
N THR A 48 0.58 7.03 24.24
CA THR A 48 1.59 7.33 25.27
C THR A 48 1.14 7.00 26.69
N GLY A 49 -0.11 6.57 26.86
CA GLY A 49 -0.70 6.23 28.16
C GLY A 49 -1.96 5.41 28.03
N ALA A 50 -2.56 5.03 29.16
CA ALA A 50 -3.82 4.30 29.15
C ALA A 50 -4.96 5.19 28.60
N VAL A 51 -5.61 4.71 27.53
CA VAL A 51 -6.82 5.33 26.99
C VAL A 51 -8.02 4.61 27.55
N THR A 52 -8.81 5.29 28.36
CA THR A 52 -10.02 4.72 29.03
C THR A 52 -11.31 4.95 28.26
N GLU A 53 -11.27 5.87 27.30
CA GLU A 53 -12.42 6.20 26.44
C GLU A 53 -12.09 5.90 25.00
N ALA A 54 -13.04 5.23 24.32
CA ALA A 54 -12.91 4.90 22.90
C ALA A 54 -14.18 5.33 22.16
N HIS A 55 -14.03 6.13 21.13
CA HIS A 55 -15.10 6.57 20.25
C HIS A 55 -14.90 5.99 18.86
N ARG A 56 -15.99 5.50 18.25
CA ARG A 56 -15.96 5.05 16.85
C ARG A 56 -15.82 6.25 15.93
N SER A 57 -14.90 6.15 15.01
CA SER A 57 -14.77 7.07 13.88
C SER A 57 -15.53 6.49 12.67
N SER A 58 -16.03 7.37 11.82
CA SER A 58 -16.78 6.96 10.64
C SER A 58 -15.87 6.33 9.58
N VAL A 59 -16.43 5.50 8.70
CA VAL A 59 -15.74 5.00 7.51
C VAL A 59 -15.15 6.16 6.69
N GLU A 60 -15.83 7.30 6.64
CA GLU A 60 -15.35 8.48 5.93
C GLU A 60 -14.07 9.06 6.53
N ASP A 61 -13.98 9.16 7.86
CA ASP A 61 -12.76 9.59 8.55
C ASP A 61 -11.59 8.65 8.26
N PHE A 62 -11.84 7.34 8.21
CA PHE A 62 -10.83 6.35 7.81
C PHE A 62 -10.34 6.60 6.38
N TYR A 63 -11.27 6.74 5.41
CA TYR A 63 -10.90 6.93 4.02
C TYR A 63 -10.14 8.23 3.78
N LYS A 64 -10.41 9.29 4.55
CA LYS A 64 -9.63 10.52 4.50
C LYS A 64 -8.16 10.24 4.85
N VAL A 65 -7.91 9.56 5.97
CA VAL A 65 -6.53 9.21 6.37
C VAL A 65 -5.89 8.24 5.37
N ILE A 66 -6.64 7.28 4.86
CA ILE A 66 -6.17 6.30 3.87
C ILE A 66 -5.69 7.02 2.60
N PHE A 67 -6.48 7.94 2.06
CA PHE A 67 -6.11 8.68 0.86
C PHE A 67 -4.95 9.64 1.09
N ASP A 68 -4.95 10.38 2.20
CA ASP A 68 -3.83 11.26 2.56
C ASP A 68 -2.51 10.47 2.66
N ASP A 69 -2.53 9.30 3.29
CA ASP A 69 -1.35 8.44 3.42
C ASP A 69 -0.91 7.82 2.10
N LEU A 70 -1.85 7.39 1.26
CA LEU A 70 -1.53 6.86 -0.07
C LEU A 70 -1.00 7.95 -1.00
N ASP A 71 -1.46 9.20 -0.88
CA ASP A 71 -0.90 10.33 -1.61
C ASP A 71 0.56 10.57 -1.25
N VAL A 72 0.89 10.55 0.03
CA VAL A 72 2.28 10.64 0.49
C VAL A 72 3.10 9.49 -0.09
N ALA A 73 2.60 8.25 -0.01
CA ALA A 73 3.30 7.08 -0.53
C ALA A 73 3.55 7.19 -2.05
N VAL A 74 2.53 7.57 -2.84
CA VAL A 74 2.66 7.76 -4.30
C VAL A 74 3.68 8.84 -4.64
N ASN A 75 3.74 9.93 -3.86
CA ASN A 75 4.63 11.05 -4.14
C ASN A 75 6.08 10.83 -3.68
N GLN A 76 6.30 10.03 -2.65
CA GLN A 76 7.62 9.87 -2.03
C GLN A 76 8.35 8.61 -2.47
N LEU A 77 7.62 7.56 -2.90
CA LEU A 77 8.22 6.30 -3.30
C LEU A 77 8.72 6.33 -4.74
N ALA A 78 9.85 5.66 -4.97
CA ALA A 78 10.41 5.52 -6.30
C ALA A 78 9.53 4.62 -7.20
N PRO A 79 9.37 4.95 -8.50
CA PRO A 79 8.68 4.09 -9.44
C PRO A 79 9.47 2.79 -9.68
N GLY A 80 8.77 1.70 -9.96
CA GLY A 80 9.40 0.42 -10.27
C GLY A 80 8.63 -0.77 -9.74
N LYS A 81 9.14 -1.96 -10.08
CA LYS A 81 8.64 -3.23 -9.53
C LYS A 81 9.17 -3.45 -8.12
N SER A 82 8.35 -4.06 -7.28
CA SER A 82 8.80 -4.56 -5.99
C SER A 82 9.58 -5.87 -6.20
N THR A 83 10.86 -5.87 -5.83
CA THR A 83 11.75 -7.04 -5.99
C THR A 83 12.20 -7.62 -4.66
N ASP A 84 12.12 -6.84 -3.60
CA ASP A 84 12.62 -7.18 -2.25
C ASP A 84 11.53 -7.08 -1.17
N GLY A 85 10.26 -7.08 -1.60
CA GLY A 85 9.11 -6.92 -0.69
C GLY A 85 8.86 -5.49 -0.22
N ARG A 86 9.66 -4.50 -0.66
CA ARG A 86 9.42 -3.10 -0.35
C ARG A 86 8.35 -2.52 -1.26
N ILE A 87 7.62 -1.56 -0.72
CA ILE A 87 6.60 -0.86 -1.48
C ILE A 87 7.25 0.14 -2.43
N THR A 88 6.84 0.09 -3.69
CA THR A 88 7.22 1.05 -4.72
C THR A 88 6.05 1.99 -5.04
N GLN A 89 6.31 3.03 -5.81
CA GLN A 89 5.25 3.93 -6.29
C GLN A 89 4.16 3.17 -7.05
N ASP A 90 4.54 2.16 -7.84
CA ASP A 90 3.58 1.38 -8.62
C ASP A 90 2.65 0.56 -7.71
N VAL A 91 3.20 0.00 -6.63
CA VAL A 91 2.40 -0.70 -5.60
C VAL A 91 1.43 0.27 -4.93
N ALA A 92 1.91 1.46 -4.54
CA ALA A 92 1.08 2.48 -3.92
C ALA A 92 -0.03 2.96 -4.86
N LYS A 93 0.26 3.19 -6.16
CA LYS A 93 -0.73 3.54 -7.18
C LYS A 93 -1.77 2.44 -7.38
N ALA A 94 -1.34 1.18 -7.47
CA ALA A 94 -2.25 0.05 -7.66
C ALA A 94 -3.20 -0.11 -6.47
N PHE A 95 -2.67 0.02 -5.25
CA PHE A 95 -3.51 -0.07 -4.06
C PHE A 95 -4.43 1.14 -3.91
N LYS A 96 -3.96 2.36 -4.21
CA LYS A 96 -4.81 3.56 -4.21
C LYS A 96 -5.95 3.43 -5.22
N ALA A 97 -5.68 2.93 -6.42
CA ALA A 97 -6.73 2.67 -7.42
C ALA A 97 -7.79 1.69 -6.88
N ARG A 98 -7.38 0.64 -6.17
CA ARG A 98 -8.29 -0.30 -5.52
C ARG A 98 -9.12 0.37 -4.43
N ALA A 99 -8.50 1.15 -3.54
CA ALA A 99 -9.20 1.88 -2.48
C ALA A 99 -10.21 2.89 -3.05
N CYS A 100 -9.84 3.61 -4.12
CA CYS A 100 -10.74 4.52 -4.84
C CYS A 100 -11.95 3.76 -5.41
N LEU A 101 -11.75 2.61 -6.06
CA LEU A 101 -12.85 1.81 -6.59
C LEU A 101 -13.78 1.31 -5.49
N THR A 102 -13.24 0.79 -4.40
CA THR A 102 -14.05 0.31 -3.27
C THR A 102 -14.90 1.46 -2.71
N ARG A 103 -14.31 2.62 -2.48
CA ARG A 103 -15.04 3.79 -1.95
C ARG A 103 -16.05 4.32 -2.96
N ALA A 104 -15.70 4.41 -4.23
CA ALA A 104 -16.60 4.85 -5.30
C ALA A 104 -17.83 3.95 -5.42
N CYS A 105 -17.67 2.63 -5.30
CA CYS A 105 -18.79 1.69 -5.30
C CYS A 105 -19.75 1.92 -4.12
N ALA A 106 -19.22 2.31 -2.97
CA ALA A 106 -20.05 2.57 -1.77
C ALA A 106 -20.73 3.95 -1.79
N THR A 107 -20.10 4.97 -2.38
CA THR A 107 -20.59 6.37 -2.35
C THR A 107 -21.23 6.84 -3.66
N GLY A 108 -20.90 6.20 -4.79
CA GLY A 108 -21.30 6.67 -6.11
C GLY A 108 -20.46 7.86 -6.61
N GLU A 109 -19.34 8.19 -5.98
CA GLU A 109 -18.54 9.37 -6.30
C GLU A 109 -17.75 9.19 -7.59
N ALA A 110 -18.12 9.93 -8.64
CA ALA A 110 -17.56 9.80 -9.99
C ALA A 110 -16.06 10.16 -10.05
N SER A 111 -15.59 11.08 -9.21
CA SER A 111 -14.19 11.52 -9.16
C SER A 111 -13.26 10.35 -8.76
N LEU A 112 -13.68 9.49 -7.85
CA LEU A 112 -12.91 8.33 -7.40
C LEU A 112 -12.76 7.27 -8.49
N TYR A 113 -13.80 7.06 -9.33
CA TYR A 113 -13.66 6.20 -10.52
C TYR A 113 -12.65 6.76 -11.51
N ALA A 114 -12.67 8.07 -11.74
CA ALA A 114 -11.75 8.73 -12.65
C ALA A 114 -10.30 8.64 -12.13
N GLU A 115 -10.09 8.84 -10.84
CA GLU A 115 -8.79 8.71 -10.20
C GLU A 115 -8.26 7.29 -10.27
N ALA A 116 -9.08 6.29 -9.97
CA ALA A 116 -8.71 4.88 -10.09
C ALA A 116 -8.27 4.53 -11.52
N ALA A 117 -9.03 5.00 -12.52
CA ALA A 117 -8.70 4.77 -13.94
C ALA A 117 -7.37 5.45 -14.33
N MET A 118 -7.11 6.67 -13.84
CA MET A 118 -5.86 7.39 -14.09
C MET A 118 -4.66 6.64 -13.49
N LEU A 119 -4.74 6.23 -12.23
CA LEU A 119 -3.67 5.50 -11.55
C LEU A 119 -3.37 4.16 -12.23
N ALA A 120 -4.41 3.41 -12.61
CA ALA A 120 -4.24 2.15 -13.34
C ALA A 120 -3.60 2.38 -14.72
N LYS A 121 -4.04 3.41 -15.45
CA LYS A 121 -3.48 3.78 -16.75
C LYS A 121 -2.00 4.16 -16.66
N ASP A 122 -1.58 4.84 -15.61
CA ASP A 122 -0.18 5.19 -15.39
C ASP A 122 0.69 3.94 -15.26
N ILE A 123 0.22 2.91 -14.54
CA ILE A 123 0.92 1.65 -14.39
C ILE A 123 1.00 0.90 -15.73
N ILE A 124 -0.11 0.84 -16.48
CA ILE A 124 -0.18 0.20 -17.80
C ILE A 124 0.78 0.89 -18.78
N ASN A 125 0.75 2.22 -18.83
CA ASN A 125 1.59 3.01 -19.73
C ASN A 125 3.07 2.93 -19.38
N SER A 126 3.43 2.54 -18.15
CA SER A 126 4.82 2.34 -17.74
C SER A 126 5.50 1.18 -18.45
N GLN A 127 4.72 0.24 -18.99
CA GLN A 127 5.18 -0.99 -19.66
C GLN A 127 6.13 -1.86 -18.82
N ARG A 128 6.15 -1.67 -17.50
CA ARG A 128 6.95 -2.48 -16.58
C ARG A 128 6.38 -3.86 -16.31
N TYR A 129 5.10 -4.03 -16.60
CA TYR A 129 4.33 -5.26 -16.37
C TYR A 129 3.78 -5.79 -17.69
N SER A 130 3.72 -7.11 -17.82
CA SER A 130 3.17 -7.74 -19.02
C SER A 130 2.54 -9.08 -18.65
N PHE A 131 1.51 -9.48 -19.37
CA PHE A 131 0.87 -10.77 -19.17
C PHE A 131 1.74 -11.93 -19.68
N TYR A 132 1.60 -13.09 -19.03
CA TYR A 132 2.08 -14.34 -19.58
C TYR A 132 1.20 -14.76 -20.74
N THR A 133 1.80 -15.36 -21.76
CA THR A 133 1.05 -15.90 -22.92
C THR A 133 0.25 -17.13 -22.51
N ASP A 134 0.83 -17.98 -21.66
CA ASP A 134 0.17 -19.11 -21.06
C ASP A 134 -0.07 -18.81 -19.57
N TYR A 135 -1.29 -19.03 -19.11
CA TYR A 135 -1.67 -18.81 -17.71
C TYR A 135 -0.90 -19.73 -16.74
N SER A 136 -0.53 -20.94 -17.21
CA SER A 136 0.26 -21.88 -16.41
C SER A 136 1.64 -21.33 -16.04
N ASP A 137 2.25 -20.54 -16.92
CA ASP A 137 3.58 -19.96 -16.70
C ASP A 137 3.62 -19.06 -15.47
N MET A 138 2.50 -18.40 -15.13
CA MET A 138 2.41 -17.55 -13.93
C MET A 138 2.62 -18.34 -12.63
N TRP A 139 2.30 -19.63 -12.65
CA TRP A 139 2.37 -20.53 -11.49
C TRP A 139 3.62 -21.41 -11.50
N ASP A 140 4.47 -21.31 -12.53
CA ASP A 140 5.76 -21.98 -12.54
C ASP A 140 6.63 -21.44 -11.40
N ILE A 141 7.31 -22.35 -10.70
CA ILE A 141 8.16 -22.00 -9.56
C ILE A 141 9.27 -21.01 -9.94
N ALA A 142 9.74 -21.08 -11.19
CA ALA A 142 10.72 -20.13 -11.74
C ALA A 142 10.18 -18.71 -11.90
N ASN A 143 8.87 -18.53 -11.94
CA ASN A 143 8.18 -17.27 -12.12
C ASN A 143 7.44 -16.79 -10.86
N CYS A 144 7.46 -17.58 -9.78
CA CYS A 144 6.73 -17.23 -8.55
C CYS A 144 7.38 -16.10 -7.73
N ASP A 145 8.65 -15.81 -7.95
CA ASP A 145 9.33 -14.72 -7.26
C ASP A 145 8.86 -13.37 -7.79
N GLY A 146 8.59 -12.42 -6.89
CA GLY A 146 8.20 -11.05 -7.25
C GLY A 146 9.19 -10.34 -8.18
N GLY A 147 10.48 -10.71 -8.14
CA GLY A 147 11.51 -10.21 -9.04
C GLY A 147 11.40 -10.76 -10.46
N THR A 148 11.00 -12.02 -10.61
CA THR A 148 10.91 -12.73 -11.91
C THR A 148 9.51 -12.69 -12.50
N ASN A 149 8.46 -12.63 -11.67
CA ASN A 149 7.07 -12.56 -12.12
C ASN A 149 6.80 -11.26 -12.87
N LYS A 150 6.49 -11.35 -14.17
CA LYS A 150 6.27 -10.17 -15.01
C LYS A 150 4.88 -9.54 -14.88
N GLU A 151 3.91 -10.25 -14.29
CA GLU A 151 2.55 -9.73 -14.06
C GLU A 151 2.38 -9.11 -12.67
N ALA A 152 3.02 -9.67 -11.65
CA ALA A 152 2.84 -9.24 -10.27
C ALA A 152 3.39 -7.83 -10.05
N ILE A 153 2.54 -6.94 -9.54
CA ILE A 153 2.92 -5.60 -9.10
C ILE A 153 3.55 -5.69 -7.71
N PHE A 154 2.99 -6.51 -6.85
CA PHE A 154 3.47 -6.80 -5.51
C PHE A 154 3.15 -8.24 -5.13
N SER A 155 4.09 -8.91 -4.49
CA SER A 155 3.92 -10.24 -3.94
C SER A 155 4.60 -10.35 -2.58
N ILE A 156 4.02 -11.14 -1.70
CA ILE A 156 4.65 -11.54 -0.44
C ILE A 156 5.25 -12.91 -0.68
N ASN A 157 6.58 -12.95 -0.70
CA ASN A 157 7.31 -14.18 -0.94
C ASN A 157 7.50 -14.95 0.36
N TYR A 158 7.24 -16.25 0.30
CA TYR A 158 7.53 -17.20 1.38
C TYR A 158 8.69 -18.08 0.96
N THR A 159 9.57 -18.41 1.90
CA THR A 159 10.69 -19.30 1.70
C THR A 159 10.47 -20.61 2.43
N ASN A 160 11.15 -21.66 2.01
CA ASN A 160 11.17 -22.95 2.71
C ASN A 160 12.08 -22.95 3.95
N SER A 161 12.75 -21.84 4.23
CA SER A 161 13.57 -21.67 5.43
C SER A 161 12.69 -21.40 6.65
N GLU A 162 12.72 -22.30 7.63
CA GLU A 162 11.98 -22.10 8.89
C GLU A 162 12.41 -20.84 9.65
N LEU A 163 13.68 -20.41 9.49
CA LEU A 163 14.22 -19.21 10.11
C LEU A 163 13.69 -17.91 9.49
N GLU A 164 13.36 -17.93 8.21
CA GLU A 164 12.90 -16.75 7.48
C GLU A 164 11.37 -16.62 7.48
N ASN A 165 10.64 -17.74 7.65
CA ASN A 165 9.18 -17.76 7.69
C ASN A 165 8.59 -17.36 9.06
N ASN A 166 9.40 -17.24 10.11
CA ASN A 166 8.99 -16.91 11.48
C ASN A 166 9.46 -15.49 11.92
N ALA A 167 9.88 -14.64 10.97
CA ALA A 167 10.32 -13.28 11.27
C ALA A 167 9.17 -12.27 11.24
#